data_14c19ad8aedce75aa84fab600b969b5d
#
_entry.id   14c19ad8aedce75aa84fab600b969b5d
#
_cell.length_a   1.000
_cell.length_b   1.000
_cell.length_c   1.000
_cell.angle_alpha   90.00
_cell.angle_beta   90.00
_cell.angle_gamma   90.00
#
_symmetry.space_group_name_H-M   'P 1'
#
loop_
_entity.id
_entity.type
_entity.pdbx_description
1 polymer ?
#
loop_
_entity_poly.entity_id
_entity_poly.type
_entity_poly.pdbx_seq_one_letter_code
_entity_poly.pdbx_strand_id
1 'polypeptide(L)'
;MSKSEYSVTPIPKNLLGGLMRKHHYLSKVSAGFKSGFNVGLIHKGKVVGGCIFTGFPVPELSQSCFGLERDDQDGLWELSRFVLEPEHQSNEHNLATWFMARAIKLLRSKESVRAVLSYADNDHHKGVIYSASNFKYYGLSEKKKDFYIESQQDDLFSGTQMIKHSRGKMKDLEGEWRDRSQKHRFLLVFDKDLNCQWQSQTWK
;
A
#
# COMPACT_ATOMS: atom_id res chain seq x y z
N MET A 1 -6.36 -13.21 23.51
CA MET A 1 -5.20 -13.95 22.95
C MET A 1 -3.95 -13.18 23.27
N SER A 2 -2.81 -13.84 23.49
CA SER A 2 -1.55 -13.15 23.76
C SER A 2 -0.76 -12.98 22.46
N LYS A 3 -0.06 -11.85 22.28
CA LYS A 3 0.85 -11.64 21.13
C LYS A 3 1.93 -12.69 21.01
N SER A 4 2.20 -13.45 22.07
CA SER A 4 3.11 -14.60 22.07
C SER A 4 2.65 -15.78 21.19
N GLU A 5 1.35 -15.84 20.86
CA GLU A 5 0.81 -16.87 19.97
C GLU A 5 0.98 -16.54 18.48
N TYR A 6 1.48 -15.33 18.18
CA TYR A 6 1.72 -14.87 16.81
C TYR A 6 3.21 -14.89 16.47
N SER A 7 3.52 -15.28 15.26
CA SER A 7 4.85 -15.13 14.68
C SER A 7 4.82 -14.28 13.42
N VAL A 8 5.91 -13.54 13.19
CA VAL A 8 6.08 -12.66 12.02
C VAL A 8 7.27 -13.17 11.23
N THR A 9 7.04 -13.54 9.96
CA THR A 9 8.05 -14.19 9.13
C THR A 9 7.91 -13.80 7.65
N PRO A 10 9.00 -13.82 6.86
CA PRO A 10 8.89 -13.70 5.41
C PRO A 10 8.08 -14.88 4.86
N ILE A 11 7.22 -14.60 3.92
CA ILE A 11 6.40 -15.63 3.26
C ILE A 11 6.32 -15.39 1.75
N PRO A 12 6.14 -16.44 0.95
CA PRO A 12 5.95 -16.29 -0.49
C PRO A 12 4.59 -15.63 -0.81
N LYS A 13 4.55 -14.90 -1.92
CA LYS A 13 3.38 -14.12 -2.39
C LYS A 13 2.10 -14.93 -2.48
N ASN A 14 2.18 -16.18 -2.93
CA ASN A 14 1.01 -17.04 -3.12
C ASN A 14 0.23 -17.29 -1.82
N LEU A 15 0.88 -17.31 -0.67
CA LEU A 15 0.22 -17.46 0.63
C LEU A 15 -0.59 -16.23 1.05
N LEU A 16 -0.32 -15.06 0.46
CA LEU A 16 -1.07 -13.83 0.73
C LEU A 16 -2.28 -13.64 -0.19
N GLY A 17 -2.32 -14.32 -1.32
CA GLY A 17 -3.33 -14.09 -2.35
C GLY A 17 -4.77 -14.26 -1.87
N GLY A 18 -5.04 -15.30 -1.09
CA GLY A 18 -6.36 -15.56 -0.51
C GLY A 18 -6.79 -14.47 0.48
N LEU A 19 -5.88 -14.13 1.40
CA LEU A 19 -6.10 -13.10 2.42
C LEU A 19 -6.36 -11.72 1.78
N MET A 20 -5.55 -11.35 0.77
CA MET A 20 -5.71 -10.09 0.03
C MET A 20 -7.05 -10.02 -0.70
N ARG A 21 -7.45 -11.08 -1.40
CA ARG A 21 -8.76 -11.11 -2.08
C ARG A 21 -9.94 -11.00 -1.13
N LYS A 22 -9.84 -11.58 0.06
CA LYS A 22 -10.93 -11.61 1.02
C LYS A 22 -11.08 -10.31 1.82
N HIS A 23 -9.97 -9.68 2.19
CA HIS A 23 -9.99 -8.62 3.20
C HIS A 23 -9.41 -7.28 2.74
N HIS A 24 -8.71 -7.21 1.60
CA HIS A 24 -8.14 -5.94 1.14
C HIS A 24 -9.13 -5.21 0.21
N TYR A 25 -9.36 -3.90 0.45
CA TYR A 25 -10.32 -3.09 -0.32
C TYR A 25 -10.03 -3.01 -1.83
N LEU A 26 -8.78 -3.17 -2.25
CA LEU A 26 -8.39 -3.23 -3.67
C LEU A 26 -8.63 -4.61 -4.32
N SER A 27 -9.18 -5.58 -3.61
CA SER A 27 -9.36 -6.96 -4.10
C SER A 27 -10.20 -7.05 -5.38
N LYS A 28 -11.17 -6.13 -5.53
CA LYS A 28 -12.08 -6.08 -6.69
C LYS A 28 -11.48 -5.39 -7.91
N VAL A 29 -10.39 -4.64 -7.75
CA VAL A 29 -9.86 -3.73 -8.78
C VAL A 29 -8.61 -4.27 -9.46
N SER A 30 -7.88 -5.20 -8.84
CA SER A 30 -6.64 -5.70 -9.42
C SER A 30 -6.58 -7.21 -9.43
N ALA A 31 -6.39 -7.78 -10.62
CA ALA A 31 -6.11 -9.20 -10.82
C ALA A 31 -4.81 -9.69 -10.15
N GLY A 32 -4.08 -8.81 -9.48
CA GLY A 32 -2.85 -9.14 -8.79
C GLY A 32 -2.20 -7.96 -8.10
N PHE A 33 -1.22 -8.24 -7.29
CA PHE A 33 -0.36 -7.24 -6.64
C PHE A 33 1.11 -7.53 -6.99
N LYS A 34 1.94 -6.47 -7.05
CA LYS A 34 3.38 -6.64 -7.25
C LYS A 34 3.96 -7.44 -6.09
N SER A 35 4.85 -8.37 -6.39
CA SER A 35 5.64 -9.04 -5.38
C SER A 35 6.83 -8.16 -5.00
N GLY A 36 7.22 -8.25 -3.76
CA GLY A 36 8.37 -7.59 -3.19
C GLY A 36 8.82 -8.36 -1.95
N PHE A 37 9.19 -7.68 -0.90
CA PHE A 37 9.43 -8.30 0.40
C PHE A 37 8.08 -8.52 1.10
N ASN A 38 7.66 -9.78 1.19
CA ASN A 38 6.36 -10.14 1.74
C ASN A 38 6.53 -10.71 3.14
N VAL A 39 5.71 -10.23 4.08
CA VAL A 39 5.74 -10.65 5.48
C VAL A 39 4.36 -11.14 5.90
N GLY A 40 4.30 -12.32 6.51
CA GLY A 40 3.10 -12.88 7.08
C GLY A 40 3.03 -12.76 8.60
N LEU A 41 1.83 -12.54 9.11
CA LEU A 41 1.46 -12.79 10.49
C LEU A 41 0.85 -14.18 10.58
N ILE A 42 1.47 -15.04 11.35
CA ILE A 42 1.06 -16.43 11.51
C ILE A 42 0.48 -16.62 12.91
N HIS A 43 -0.70 -17.25 12.99
CA HIS A 43 -1.33 -17.69 14.21
C HIS A 43 -1.74 -19.16 14.08
N LYS A 44 -1.26 -20.03 14.97
CA LYS A 44 -1.55 -21.47 14.94
C LYS A 44 -1.35 -22.12 13.57
N GLY A 45 -0.26 -21.76 12.88
CA GLY A 45 0.08 -22.30 11.56
C GLY A 45 -0.67 -21.68 10.36
N LYS A 46 -1.58 -20.74 10.58
CA LYS A 46 -2.35 -20.05 9.53
C LYS A 46 -1.85 -18.63 9.31
N VAL A 47 -1.85 -18.18 8.06
CA VAL A 47 -1.58 -16.77 7.71
C VAL A 47 -2.84 -15.96 7.98
N VAL A 48 -2.77 -15.06 8.96
CA VAL A 48 -3.91 -14.21 9.41
C VAL A 48 -3.69 -12.73 9.13
N GLY A 49 -2.49 -12.35 8.67
CA GLY A 49 -2.17 -10.99 8.26
C GLY A 49 -1.02 -10.95 7.26
N GLY A 50 -0.88 -9.85 6.55
CA GLY A 50 0.16 -9.67 5.54
C GLY A 50 0.58 -8.24 5.32
N CYS A 51 1.90 -8.04 5.15
CA CYS A 51 2.52 -6.81 4.65
C CYS A 51 3.23 -7.11 3.34
N ILE A 52 3.10 -6.24 2.36
CA ILE A 52 3.85 -6.31 1.10
C ILE A 52 4.60 -5.01 0.93
N PHE A 53 5.91 -5.12 0.92
CA PHE A 53 6.82 -4.02 0.66
C PHE A 53 7.36 -4.13 -0.77
N THR A 54 7.28 -3.04 -1.52
CA THR A 54 7.81 -2.92 -2.89
C THR A 54 8.74 -1.72 -2.96
N GLY A 55 9.58 -1.62 -3.97
CA GLY A 55 10.23 -0.34 -4.29
C GLY A 55 9.20 0.74 -4.59
N PHE A 56 9.63 2.00 -4.60
CA PHE A 56 8.74 3.12 -4.97
C PHE A 56 8.10 2.87 -6.34
N PRO A 57 6.80 3.19 -6.51
CA PRO A 57 6.04 2.80 -7.69
C PRO A 57 6.51 3.49 -8.97
N VAL A 58 7.09 4.68 -8.86
CA VAL A 58 7.62 5.46 -9.98
C VAL A 58 8.81 6.32 -9.53
N PRO A 59 9.82 6.54 -10.38
CA PRO A 59 11.00 7.35 -10.05
C PRO A 59 10.69 8.78 -9.66
N GLU A 60 9.68 9.39 -10.28
CA GLU A 60 9.26 10.77 -10.02
C GLU A 60 8.78 10.97 -8.57
N LEU A 61 8.39 9.89 -7.91
CA LEU A 61 7.97 9.94 -6.52
C LEU A 61 9.15 10.20 -5.58
N SER A 62 10.30 9.56 -5.80
CA SER A 62 11.50 9.80 -5.00
C SER A 62 12.09 11.17 -5.26
N GLN A 63 12.05 11.65 -6.49
CA GLN A 63 12.43 13.02 -6.84
C GLN A 63 11.51 14.03 -6.13
N SER A 64 10.20 13.85 -6.20
CA SER A 64 9.23 14.73 -5.51
C SER A 64 9.34 14.67 -3.98
N CYS A 65 9.65 13.50 -3.42
CA CYS A 65 9.69 13.29 -1.97
C CYS A 65 11.02 13.71 -1.35
N PHE A 66 12.14 13.42 -2.02
CA PHE A 66 13.48 13.56 -1.46
C PHE A 66 14.46 14.32 -2.36
N GLY A 67 14.06 14.70 -3.58
CA GLY A 67 14.97 15.31 -4.57
C GLY A 67 16.00 14.34 -5.14
N LEU A 68 15.75 13.02 -5.04
CA LEU A 68 16.69 11.99 -5.49
C LEU A 68 16.50 11.68 -6.97
N GLU A 69 17.62 11.53 -7.66
CA GLU A 69 17.63 11.02 -9.04
C GLU A 69 17.29 9.53 -9.09
N ARG A 70 17.05 9.02 -10.31
CA ARG A 70 16.60 7.63 -10.49
C ARG A 70 17.58 6.60 -9.92
N ASP A 71 18.86 6.85 -10.05
CA ASP A 71 19.92 5.92 -9.65
C ASP A 71 20.20 5.92 -8.13
N ASP A 72 19.63 6.91 -7.40
CA ASP A 72 19.81 7.06 -5.95
C ASP A 72 18.62 6.54 -5.11
N GLN A 73 17.77 5.71 -5.70
CA GLN A 73 16.51 5.28 -5.09
C GLN A 73 16.60 4.00 -4.26
N ASP A 74 17.78 3.43 -4.15
CA ASP A 74 17.99 2.23 -3.34
C ASP A 74 17.60 2.46 -1.88
N GLY A 75 16.97 1.46 -1.30
CA GLY A 75 16.50 1.53 0.09
C GLY A 75 15.19 2.33 0.30
N LEU A 76 14.56 2.81 -0.78
CA LEU A 76 13.23 3.43 -0.71
C LEU A 76 12.15 2.39 -0.93
N TRP A 77 11.34 2.15 0.09
CA TRP A 77 10.30 1.14 0.08
C TRP A 77 8.90 1.73 0.22
N GLU A 78 7.92 1.11 -0.43
CA GLU A 78 6.49 1.36 -0.22
C GLU A 78 5.88 0.17 0.52
N LEU A 79 5.23 0.40 1.66
CA LEU A 79 4.28 -0.55 2.21
C LEU A 79 3.02 -0.49 1.36
N SER A 80 3.04 -1.25 0.26
CA SER A 80 2.02 -1.21 -0.79
C SER A 80 0.73 -1.92 -0.40
N ARG A 81 0.79 -2.88 0.53
CA ARG A 81 -0.37 -3.60 1.06
C ARG A 81 -0.16 -3.93 2.52
N PHE A 82 -1.20 -3.71 3.29
CA PHE A 82 -1.35 -4.18 4.66
C PHE A 82 -2.72 -4.81 4.82
N VAL A 83 -2.77 -6.00 5.36
CA VAL A 83 -4.03 -6.70 5.64
C VAL A 83 -3.91 -7.48 6.94
N LEU A 84 -5.00 -7.52 7.69
CA LEU A 84 -5.15 -8.31 8.90
C LEU A 84 -6.59 -8.82 8.94
N GLU A 85 -6.77 -10.09 9.27
CA GLU A 85 -8.11 -10.64 9.46
C GLU A 85 -8.85 -9.88 10.58
N PRO A 86 -10.10 -9.43 10.34
CA PRO A 86 -10.84 -8.60 11.29
C PRO A 86 -11.00 -9.25 12.68
N GLU A 87 -11.21 -10.56 12.72
CA GLU A 87 -11.33 -11.32 13.97
C GLU A 87 -10.08 -11.17 14.86
N HIS A 88 -8.89 -11.32 14.27
CA HIS A 88 -7.64 -11.16 15.01
C HIS A 88 -7.39 -9.72 15.43
N GLN A 89 -7.77 -8.75 14.60
CA GLN A 89 -7.67 -7.34 14.94
C GLN A 89 -8.58 -6.94 16.10
N SER A 90 -9.77 -7.52 16.19
CA SER A 90 -10.73 -7.22 17.26
C SER A 90 -10.37 -7.89 18.57
N ASN A 91 -9.79 -9.09 18.52
CA ASN A 91 -9.51 -9.91 19.69
C ASN A 91 -8.19 -9.59 20.38
N GLU A 92 -7.26 -8.89 19.71
CA GLU A 92 -5.96 -8.57 20.28
C GLU A 92 -5.63 -7.08 20.11
N HIS A 93 -5.60 -6.37 21.24
CA HIS A 93 -5.34 -4.93 21.25
C HIS A 93 -3.99 -4.59 20.61
N ASN A 94 -3.98 -3.57 19.74
CA ASN A 94 -2.77 -3.09 19.02
C ASN A 94 -2.05 -4.17 18.20
N LEU A 95 -2.72 -5.26 17.78
CA LEU A 95 -2.09 -6.30 16.98
C LEU A 95 -1.60 -5.74 15.63
N ALA A 96 -2.37 -4.88 15.00
CA ALA A 96 -2.05 -4.30 13.70
C ALA A 96 -0.75 -3.47 13.75
N THR A 97 -0.61 -2.56 14.72
CA THR A 97 0.61 -1.73 14.90
C THR A 97 1.79 -2.57 15.34
N TRP A 98 1.59 -3.55 16.21
CA TRP A 98 2.62 -4.50 16.63
C TRP A 98 3.13 -5.33 15.44
N PHE A 99 2.23 -5.83 14.60
CA PHE A 99 2.60 -6.57 13.38
C PHE A 99 3.37 -5.69 12.41
N MET A 100 2.88 -4.48 12.12
CA MET A 100 3.54 -3.53 11.23
C MET A 100 4.96 -3.21 11.71
N ALA A 101 5.15 -2.91 12.98
CA ALA A 101 6.46 -2.62 13.54
C ALA A 101 7.44 -3.80 13.37
N ARG A 102 6.99 -5.03 13.59
CA ARG A 102 7.80 -6.24 13.41
C ARG A 102 8.09 -6.53 11.94
N ALA A 103 7.13 -6.31 11.06
CA ALA A 103 7.32 -6.48 9.62
C ALA A 103 8.37 -5.49 9.08
N ILE A 104 8.33 -4.22 9.51
CA ILE A 104 9.33 -3.21 9.15
C ILE A 104 10.70 -3.57 9.75
N LYS A 105 10.75 -4.01 11.01
CA LYS A 105 12.01 -4.49 11.62
C LYS A 105 12.60 -5.66 10.84
N LEU A 106 11.78 -6.59 10.40
CA LEU A 106 12.21 -7.74 9.61
C LEU A 106 12.73 -7.30 8.24
N LEU A 107 12.03 -6.39 7.54
CA LEU A 107 12.49 -5.80 6.29
C LEU A 107 13.89 -5.18 6.48
N ARG A 108 14.08 -4.34 7.49
CA ARG A 108 15.36 -3.68 7.80
C ARG A 108 16.49 -4.64 8.19
N SER A 109 16.17 -5.84 8.63
CA SER A 109 17.19 -6.87 8.94
C SER A 109 17.67 -7.66 7.70
N LYS A 110 16.96 -7.53 6.58
CA LYS A 110 17.22 -8.29 5.35
C LYS A 110 17.58 -7.41 4.17
N GLU A 111 17.13 -6.17 4.18
CA GLU A 111 17.24 -5.23 3.07
C GLU A 111 17.81 -3.89 3.56
N SER A 112 18.41 -3.15 2.64
CA SER A 112 18.67 -1.73 2.87
C SER A 112 17.36 -0.96 2.93
N VAL A 113 17.12 -0.20 4.01
CA VAL A 113 15.88 0.57 4.18
C VAL A 113 16.23 1.98 4.67
N ARG A 114 16.12 2.94 3.79
CA ARG A 114 16.29 4.37 4.08
C ARG A 114 14.97 5.03 4.49
N ALA A 115 13.88 4.66 3.80
CA ALA A 115 12.54 5.14 4.12
C ALA A 115 11.46 4.13 3.71
N VAL A 116 10.31 4.20 4.39
CA VAL A 116 9.09 3.46 4.03
C VAL A 116 7.95 4.44 3.86
N LEU A 117 7.39 4.48 2.66
CA LEU A 117 6.19 5.24 2.31
C LEU A 117 4.96 4.33 2.39
N SER A 118 3.82 4.87 2.79
CA SER A 118 2.53 4.20 2.63
C SER A 118 1.42 5.20 2.31
N TYR A 119 0.37 4.68 1.70
CA TYR A 119 -0.80 5.45 1.32
C TYR A 119 -2.06 4.90 1.96
N ALA A 120 -2.92 5.81 2.41
CA ALA A 120 -4.29 5.49 2.76
C ALA A 120 -5.25 6.14 1.75
N ASP A 121 -6.15 5.34 1.18
CA ASP A 121 -7.14 5.82 0.23
C ASP A 121 -8.22 6.61 0.97
N ASN A 122 -8.35 7.91 0.64
CA ASN A 122 -9.26 8.81 1.34
C ASN A 122 -10.74 8.38 1.26
N ASP A 123 -11.12 7.64 0.22
CA ASP A 123 -12.49 7.13 0.06
C ASP A 123 -12.76 5.88 0.92
N HIS A 124 -11.71 5.25 1.45
CA HIS A 124 -11.82 4.01 2.22
C HIS A 124 -11.43 4.16 3.69
N HIS A 125 -10.33 4.85 3.96
CA HIS A 125 -9.83 5.03 5.33
C HIS A 125 -8.80 6.17 5.43
N LYS A 126 -8.69 6.76 6.61
CA LYS A 126 -7.75 7.86 6.87
C LYS A 126 -6.32 7.43 7.23
N GLY A 127 -6.05 6.13 7.37
CA GLY A 127 -4.71 5.63 7.69
C GLY A 127 -4.30 5.72 9.16
N VAL A 128 -5.25 5.60 10.09
CA VAL A 128 -5.01 5.62 11.56
C VAL A 128 -3.85 4.72 11.97
N ILE A 129 -3.75 3.54 11.35
CA ILE A 129 -2.69 2.58 11.65
C ILE A 129 -1.29 3.12 11.38
N TYR A 130 -1.11 3.94 10.34
CA TYR A 130 0.20 4.50 10.00
C TYR A 130 0.62 5.55 11.02
N SER A 131 -0.30 6.45 11.41
CA SER A 131 -0.06 7.42 12.47
C SER A 131 0.27 6.72 13.79
N ALA A 132 -0.49 5.68 14.16
CA ALA A 132 -0.24 4.87 15.35
C ALA A 132 1.05 4.04 15.29
N SER A 133 1.66 3.90 14.09
CA SER A 133 2.94 3.20 13.86
C SER A 133 4.11 4.17 13.62
N ASN A 134 4.01 5.39 14.09
CA ASN A 134 5.03 6.45 14.02
C ASN A 134 5.37 6.94 12.60
N PHE A 135 4.51 6.70 11.62
CA PHE A 135 4.64 7.35 10.33
C PHE A 135 4.25 8.83 10.45
N LYS A 136 5.06 9.69 9.86
CA LYS A 136 4.77 11.11 9.75
C LYS A 136 3.79 11.37 8.59
N TYR A 137 2.80 12.23 8.81
CA TYR A 137 1.78 12.55 7.82
C TYR A 137 2.20 13.73 6.95
N TYR A 138 1.96 13.62 5.63
CA TYR A 138 2.33 14.62 4.63
C TYR A 138 1.15 15.06 3.73
N GLY A 139 -0.05 15.04 4.30
CA GLY A 139 -1.25 15.52 3.61
C GLY A 139 -1.76 14.58 2.52
N LEU A 140 -2.74 15.07 1.78
CA LEU A 140 -3.30 14.36 0.64
C LEU A 140 -2.41 14.51 -0.60
N SER A 141 -2.45 13.51 -1.46
CA SER A 141 -1.87 13.59 -2.79
C SER A 141 -2.62 14.62 -3.65
N GLU A 142 -2.02 15.03 -4.76
CA GLU A 142 -2.68 15.88 -5.73
C GLU A 142 -3.97 15.27 -6.25
N LYS A 143 -4.96 16.12 -6.55
CA LYS A 143 -6.16 15.72 -7.28
C LYS A 143 -5.77 15.30 -8.70
N LYS A 144 -6.20 14.13 -9.10
CA LYS A 144 -5.94 13.56 -10.43
C LYS A 144 -7.23 12.96 -10.98
N LYS A 145 -7.29 12.87 -12.30
CA LYS A 145 -8.36 12.15 -12.99
C LYS A 145 -7.81 10.91 -13.66
N ASP A 146 -8.63 9.90 -13.73
CA ASP A 146 -8.39 8.68 -14.51
C ASP A 146 -9.38 8.64 -15.68
N PHE A 147 -8.92 8.17 -16.82
CA PHE A 147 -9.74 8.04 -18.03
C PHE A 147 -10.38 6.65 -18.06
N TYR A 148 -11.67 6.60 -18.37
CA TYR A 148 -12.45 5.37 -18.47
C TYR A 148 -13.08 5.26 -19.84
N ILE A 149 -13.09 4.06 -20.39
CA ILE A 149 -13.75 3.69 -21.64
C ILE A 149 -14.81 2.63 -21.35
N GLU A 150 -15.81 2.52 -22.22
CA GLU A 150 -16.75 1.43 -22.18
C GLU A 150 -16.06 0.11 -22.53
N SER A 151 -16.39 -0.95 -21.79
CA SER A 151 -15.92 -2.29 -22.10
C SER A 151 -16.58 -2.78 -23.39
N GLN A 152 -15.77 -3.25 -24.34
CA GLN A 152 -16.27 -3.92 -25.54
C GLN A 152 -16.65 -5.41 -25.29
N GLN A 153 -16.47 -5.90 -24.08
CA GLN A 153 -16.93 -7.25 -23.73
C GLN A 153 -18.41 -7.19 -23.38
N ASP A 154 -19.22 -7.65 -24.32
CA ASP A 154 -20.63 -7.96 -24.08
C ASP A 154 -20.73 -9.16 -23.13
N ASP A 155 -20.74 -8.87 -21.85
CA ASP A 155 -21.19 -9.85 -20.87
C ASP A 155 -22.72 -9.78 -20.84
N LEU A 156 -23.36 -10.79 -21.44
CA LEU A 156 -24.82 -10.90 -21.61
C LEU A 156 -25.63 -10.74 -20.31
N PHE A 157 -24.94 -10.68 -19.16
CA PHE A 157 -25.57 -10.60 -17.84
C PHE A 157 -25.21 -9.37 -17.01
N SER A 158 -24.22 -8.59 -17.37
CA SER A 158 -23.71 -7.50 -16.51
C SER A 158 -23.76 -6.09 -17.11
N GLY A 159 -24.23 -5.93 -18.34
CA GLY A 159 -24.28 -4.61 -19.00
C GLY A 159 -22.88 -4.04 -19.31
N THR A 160 -22.86 -2.88 -19.94
CA THR A 160 -21.64 -2.19 -20.32
C THR A 160 -20.87 -1.75 -19.07
N GLN A 161 -19.63 -2.20 -18.90
CA GLN A 161 -18.76 -1.81 -17.78
C GLN A 161 -17.77 -0.74 -18.22
N MET A 162 -17.57 0.26 -17.37
CA MET A 162 -16.54 1.27 -17.57
C MET A 162 -15.19 0.76 -17.04
N ILE A 163 -14.20 0.67 -17.92
CA ILE A 163 -12.85 0.19 -17.60
C ILE A 163 -11.88 1.35 -17.60
N LYS A 164 -11.05 1.43 -16.54
CA LYS A 164 -9.95 2.40 -16.48
C LYS A 164 -8.91 2.11 -17.57
N HIS A 165 -8.61 3.12 -18.37
CA HIS A 165 -7.63 3.04 -19.44
C HIS A 165 -6.29 3.66 -19.07
N SER A 166 -5.18 3.14 -19.62
CA SER A 166 -3.86 3.71 -19.40
C SER A 166 -3.65 4.97 -20.26
N ARG A 167 -3.04 6.02 -19.69
CA ARG A 167 -2.85 7.33 -20.33
C ARG A 167 -2.10 7.28 -21.69
N GLY A 168 -1.22 6.31 -21.89
CA GLY A 168 -0.41 6.21 -23.11
C GLY A 168 -1.15 5.77 -24.37
N LYS A 169 -2.44 5.36 -24.26
CA LYS A 169 -3.22 4.82 -25.37
C LYS A 169 -4.52 5.61 -25.64
N MET A 170 -4.59 6.87 -25.20
CA MET A 170 -5.83 7.64 -25.15
C MET A 170 -6.11 8.48 -26.42
N LYS A 171 -5.23 8.46 -27.43
CA LYS A 171 -5.51 9.13 -28.70
C LYS A 171 -6.62 8.37 -29.40
N ASP A 172 -7.70 9.04 -29.72
CA ASP A 172 -8.83 8.56 -30.53
C ASP A 172 -9.81 7.60 -29.83
N LEU A 173 -9.86 7.56 -28.48
CA LEU A 173 -10.83 6.75 -27.74
C LEU A 173 -11.94 7.64 -27.15
N GLU A 174 -13.18 7.27 -27.37
CA GLU A 174 -14.33 7.84 -26.67
C GLU A 174 -14.37 7.32 -25.22
N GLY A 175 -14.52 8.24 -24.27
CA GLY A 175 -14.53 7.89 -22.86
C GLY A 175 -14.73 9.11 -21.97
N GLU A 176 -14.70 8.88 -20.65
CA GLU A 176 -14.91 9.94 -19.67
C GLU A 176 -13.78 10.04 -18.65
N TRP A 177 -13.54 11.27 -18.18
CA TRP A 177 -12.62 11.54 -17.08
C TRP A 177 -13.35 11.52 -15.75
N ARG A 178 -12.93 10.63 -14.84
CA ARG A 178 -13.44 10.52 -13.48
C ARG A 178 -12.41 10.98 -12.47
N ASP A 179 -12.85 11.65 -11.41
CA ASP A 179 -11.97 12.04 -10.33
C ASP A 179 -11.41 10.79 -9.64
N ARG A 180 -10.10 10.81 -9.41
CA ARG A 180 -9.39 9.77 -8.69
C ARG A 180 -9.37 10.10 -7.20
N SER A 181 -9.64 9.11 -6.34
CA SER A 181 -9.47 9.27 -4.91
C SER A 181 -8.07 9.79 -4.56
N GLN A 182 -8.02 10.82 -3.75
CA GLN A 182 -6.76 11.30 -3.18
C GLN A 182 -6.25 10.29 -2.15
N LYS A 183 -4.95 10.27 -1.95
CA LYS A 183 -4.30 9.38 -0.99
C LYS A 183 -3.67 10.19 0.13
N HIS A 184 -3.96 9.85 1.37
CA HIS A 184 -3.16 10.31 2.51
C HIS A 184 -1.76 9.73 2.41
N ARG A 185 -0.74 10.58 2.57
CA ARG A 185 0.68 10.21 2.47
C ARG A 185 1.30 10.07 3.85
N PHE A 186 1.86 8.91 4.12
CA PHE A 186 2.52 8.57 5.37
C PHE A 186 3.95 8.11 5.10
N LEU A 187 4.93 8.66 5.81
CA LEU A 187 6.34 8.37 5.58
C LEU A 187 7.06 8.10 6.91
N LEU A 188 7.86 7.05 6.92
CA LEU A 188 8.75 6.68 8.02
C LEU A 188 10.19 6.70 7.48
N VAL A 189 11.00 7.65 7.93
CA VAL A 189 12.38 7.85 7.49
C VAL A 189 13.34 7.30 8.54
N PHE A 190 14.30 6.50 8.12
CA PHE A 190 15.33 5.89 8.95
C PHE A 190 16.71 6.49 8.69
N ASP A 191 16.96 6.93 7.46
CA ASP A 191 18.19 7.58 7.04
C ASP A 191 18.11 9.07 7.39
N LYS A 192 19.04 9.53 8.23
CA LYS A 192 19.09 10.93 8.72
C LYS A 192 19.47 11.93 7.63
N ASP A 193 20.10 11.45 6.57
CA ASP A 193 20.53 12.27 5.44
C ASP A 193 19.41 12.48 4.42
N LEU A 194 18.31 11.74 4.54
CA LEU A 194 17.12 11.94 3.72
C LEU A 194 16.23 13.07 4.25
N ASN A 195 16.22 14.18 3.53
CA ASN A 195 15.34 15.30 3.82
C ASN A 195 14.08 15.25 2.94
N CYS A 196 12.92 15.03 3.59
CA CYS A 196 11.65 15.05 2.88
C CYS A 196 11.27 16.48 2.47
N GLN A 197 11.09 16.69 1.17
CA GLN A 197 10.69 17.99 0.59
C GLN A 197 9.19 18.28 0.75
N TRP A 198 8.38 17.26 1.07
CA TRP A 198 6.97 17.47 1.35
C TRP A 198 6.76 18.15 2.69
N GLN A 199 5.82 19.08 2.73
CA GLN A 199 5.45 19.73 3.97
C GLN A 199 4.69 18.75 4.87
N SER A 200 5.21 18.52 6.08
CA SER A 200 4.52 17.70 7.07
C SER A 200 3.29 18.43 7.63
N GLN A 201 2.26 17.67 7.92
CA GLN A 201 0.99 18.16 8.44
C GLN A 201 0.61 17.41 9.73
N THR A 202 -0.17 18.07 10.58
CA THR A 202 -0.80 17.37 11.71
C THR A 202 -1.88 16.45 11.19
N TRP A 203 -1.77 15.18 11.52
CA TRP A 203 -2.82 14.22 11.21
C TRP A 203 -3.99 14.41 12.20
N LYS A 204 -5.21 14.58 11.68
CA LYS A 204 -6.44 14.79 12.46
C LYS A 204 -7.45 13.69 12.24
#